data_5e4df13f7798e5adc9a9cd1b8c6a244c
#
_entry.id   5e4df13f7798e5adc9a9cd1b8c6a244c
#
_cell.length_a   1.000
_cell.length_b   1.000
_cell.length_c   1.000
_cell.angle_alpha   90.00
_cell.angle_beta   90.00
_cell.angle_gamma   90.00
#
_symmetry.space_group_name_H-M   'P 1'
#
loop_
_entity.id
_entity.type
_entity.pdbx_description
1 polymer ?
#
loop_
_entity_poly.entity_id
_entity_poly.type
_entity_poly.pdbx_seq_one_letter_code
_entity_poly.pdbx_strand_id
1 'polypeptide(L)'
;MASKVMAEEADMVDVLVIGAGPGGGSAAIHSARAGLKTVVVEADPSVGVPVHCGECLSEMAVQNLDLEIPDHVKALDVKGIRVIFPDGTEKLLTEPGYVLEKHLFEQWLMDEAGTLGSTLHLGHKVTSMERIYNSENQFSNWKIDGKGENFPIYCKAAIDASGVAGASSKLLDMGTEVEVIAGFQYEMTDVENDGYLDFYLWPQYSPHGYVWMIPKKGERANVGLVTTDKKGAIKYLDKFIQDTYLDGKPMVNPQWRDQSVKVRPFGGTIPISGPREVTVEDGVILVGDAAGFTSPLFEGGSHLALWSGREAANVIAKAITTNDLSKASLMAYEAAWKKRFPPYHKILKGKTALYELTDEEMSTMARCLPDELGNMSPFQKLGIGLKILVRKPALLTKRVISVLLSFGYSRAKHFGW
;
A
#
# COMPACT_ATOMS: atom_id res chain seq x y z
N MET A 1 39.08 -19.42 -16.31
CA MET A 1 37.95 -19.60 -15.35
C MET A 1 38.21 -18.84 -14.04
N ALA A 2 39.33 -19.03 -13.36
CA ALA A 2 39.61 -18.35 -12.07
C ALA A 2 39.57 -16.81 -12.14
N SER A 3 40.10 -16.19 -13.20
CA SER A 3 40.07 -14.72 -13.35
C SER A 3 38.68 -14.13 -13.59
N LYS A 4 37.76 -14.90 -14.20
CA LYS A 4 36.38 -14.49 -14.43
C LYS A 4 35.55 -14.58 -13.13
N VAL A 5 35.79 -15.64 -12.34
CA VAL A 5 35.15 -15.81 -11.01
C VAL A 5 35.63 -14.71 -10.04
N MET A 6 36.91 -14.35 -10.04
CA MET A 6 37.42 -13.25 -9.19
C MET A 6 36.93 -11.87 -9.62
N ALA A 7 36.65 -11.62 -10.91
CA ALA A 7 36.05 -10.38 -11.39
C ALA A 7 34.56 -10.29 -10.99
N GLU A 8 33.84 -11.41 -11.05
CA GLU A 8 32.42 -11.50 -10.61
C GLU A 8 32.28 -11.29 -9.09
N GLU A 9 33.23 -11.73 -8.27
CA GLU A 9 33.27 -11.46 -6.83
C GLU A 9 33.57 -9.99 -6.49
N ALA A 10 34.40 -9.30 -7.27
CA ALA A 10 34.78 -7.91 -7.02
C ALA A 10 33.61 -6.93 -7.29
N ASP A 11 32.72 -7.26 -8.21
CA ASP A 11 31.56 -6.43 -8.59
C ASP A 11 30.27 -6.82 -7.87
N MET A 12 30.26 -7.90 -7.08
CA MET A 12 29.09 -8.39 -6.36
C MET A 12 28.56 -7.36 -5.38
N VAL A 13 27.25 -7.16 -5.38
CA VAL A 13 26.55 -6.34 -4.38
C VAL A 13 26.00 -7.22 -3.23
N ASP A 14 25.85 -6.65 -2.05
CA ASP A 14 25.28 -7.42 -0.94
C ASP A 14 23.77 -7.59 -1.15
N VAL A 15 23.08 -6.50 -1.52
CA VAL A 15 21.63 -6.49 -1.69
C VAL A 15 21.23 -5.80 -3.00
N LEU A 16 20.46 -6.50 -3.84
CA LEU A 16 19.73 -5.88 -4.94
C LEU A 16 18.28 -5.63 -4.49
N VAL A 17 17.83 -4.38 -4.59
CA VAL A 17 16.43 -3.99 -4.39
C VAL A 17 15.77 -3.84 -5.75
N ILE A 18 14.65 -4.53 -5.99
CA ILE A 18 13.90 -4.51 -7.25
C ILE A 18 12.67 -3.65 -7.08
N GLY A 19 12.68 -2.44 -7.65
CA GLY A 19 11.63 -1.43 -7.55
C GLY A 19 12.00 -0.31 -6.57
N ALA A 20 11.71 0.94 -6.96
CA ALA A 20 12.03 2.17 -6.21
C ALA A 20 10.81 2.81 -5.54
N GLY A 21 9.70 2.08 -5.35
CA GLY A 21 8.54 2.52 -4.56
C GLY A 21 8.82 2.55 -3.05
N PRO A 22 7.80 2.78 -2.19
CA PRO A 22 8.01 2.94 -0.74
C PRO A 22 8.72 1.77 -0.07
N GLY A 23 8.39 0.55 -0.47
CA GLY A 23 9.04 -0.66 0.05
C GLY A 23 10.51 -0.73 -0.32
N GLY A 24 10.82 -0.41 -1.58
CA GLY A 24 12.20 -0.40 -2.09
C GLY A 24 13.03 0.71 -1.48
N GLY A 25 12.48 1.92 -1.36
CA GLY A 25 13.13 3.04 -0.70
C GLY A 25 13.49 2.75 0.75
N SER A 26 12.53 2.22 1.50
CA SER A 26 12.78 1.81 2.87
C SER A 26 13.82 0.68 2.95
N ALA A 27 13.75 -0.32 2.07
CA ALA A 27 14.73 -1.40 2.02
C ALA A 27 16.15 -0.88 1.70
N ALA A 28 16.28 0.01 0.73
CA ALA A 28 17.57 0.58 0.34
C ALA A 28 18.21 1.42 1.46
N ILE A 29 17.42 2.30 2.12
CA ILE A 29 17.86 3.10 3.26
C ILE A 29 18.42 2.20 4.38
N HIS A 30 17.66 1.16 4.76
CA HIS A 30 18.03 0.33 5.91
C HIS A 30 19.15 -0.67 5.57
N SER A 31 19.22 -1.15 4.33
CA SER A 31 20.37 -1.95 3.86
C SER A 31 21.67 -1.14 3.88
N ALA A 32 21.62 0.10 3.39
CA ALA A 32 22.78 0.98 3.40
C ALA A 32 23.20 1.40 4.82
N ARG A 33 22.22 1.69 5.71
CA ARG A 33 22.49 1.94 7.14
C ARG A 33 23.15 0.75 7.86
N ALA A 34 22.87 -0.46 7.41
CA ALA A 34 23.53 -1.68 7.90
C ALA A 34 24.94 -1.89 7.29
N GLY A 35 25.42 -0.97 6.45
CA GLY A 35 26.72 -1.03 5.79
C GLY A 35 26.78 -1.98 4.59
N LEU A 36 25.65 -2.39 4.04
CA LEU A 36 25.57 -3.29 2.90
C LEU A 36 25.73 -2.52 1.57
N LYS A 37 26.55 -3.05 0.65
CA LYS A 37 26.64 -2.56 -0.72
C LYS A 37 25.30 -2.81 -1.42
N THR A 38 24.51 -1.74 -1.60
CA THR A 38 23.11 -1.82 -2.04
C THR A 38 22.93 -1.18 -3.42
N VAL A 39 22.30 -1.90 -4.33
CA VAL A 39 21.86 -1.41 -5.63
C VAL A 39 20.34 -1.49 -5.71
N VAL A 40 19.71 -0.44 -6.23
CA VAL A 40 18.27 -0.39 -6.54
C VAL A 40 18.11 -0.38 -8.06
N VAL A 41 17.24 -1.20 -8.59
CA VAL A 41 16.83 -1.17 -10.00
C VAL A 41 15.36 -0.80 -10.11
N GLU A 42 15.05 0.17 -10.97
CA GLU A 42 13.69 0.63 -11.25
C GLU A 42 13.37 0.48 -12.74
N ALA A 43 12.22 -0.11 -13.03
CA ALA A 43 11.82 -0.36 -14.42
C ALA A 43 11.43 0.91 -15.17
N ASP A 44 10.89 1.89 -14.47
CA ASP A 44 10.47 3.15 -15.05
C ASP A 44 11.67 4.12 -15.19
N PRO A 45 11.57 5.08 -16.13
CA PRO A 45 12.64 6.06 -16.36
C PRO A 45 12.69 7.16 -15.28
N SER A 46 11.72 7.17 -14.36
CA SER A 46 11.64 8.14 -13.26
C SER A 46 10.95 7.51 -12.06
N VAL A 47 11.50 7.72 -10.87
CA VAL A 47 10.92 7.22 -9.62
C VAL A 47 9.57 7.88 -9.36
N GLY A 48 8.56 7.05 -9.05
CA GLY A 48 7.24 7.50 -8.65
C GLY A 48 6.36 8.10 -9.77
N VAL A 49 6.77 7.96 -11.03
CA VAL A 49 6.03 8.48 -12.19
C VAL A 49 5.77 7.35 -13.19
N PRO A 50 4.49 7.10 -13.56
CA PRO A 50 3.27 7.77 -13.11
C PRO A 50 2.85 7.41 -11.69
N VAL A 51 2.09 8.30 -11.05
CA VAL A 51 1.54 8.05 -9.71
C VAL A 51 0.38 7.06 -9.81
N HIS A 52 0.39 6.02 -8.96
CA HIS A 52 -0.64 4.98 -8.89
C HIS A 52 -1.20 4.81 -7.47
N CYS A 53 -1.39 5.90 -6.73
CA CYS A 53 -1.71 5.86 -5.30
C CYS A 53 -2.66 7.00 -4.93
N GLY A 54 -3.49 6.81 -3.89
CA GLY A 54 -4.24 7.88 -3.22
C GLY A 54 -3.36 8.84 -2.44
N GLU A 55 -2.09 8.47 -2.19
CA GLU A 55 -1.04 9.33 -1.64
C GLU A 55 -1.16 9.63 -0.14
N CYS A 56 -1.89 8.82 0.61
CA CYS A 56 -2.08 9.01 2.05
C CYS A 56 -1.06 8.23 2.88
N LEU A 57 -0.66 8.83 4.02
CA LEU A 57 0.19 8.19 5.02
C LEU A 57 -0.15 8.71 6.41
N SER A 58 -0.48 7.83 7.36
CA SER A 58 -0.82 8.25 8.73
C SER A 58 0.41 8.78 9.48
N GLU A 59 0.20 9.73 10.39
CA GLU A 59 1.27 10.21 11.29
C GLU A 59 1.86 9.07 12.13
N MET A 60 1.03 8.12 12.55
CA MET A 60 1.50 6.94 13.27
C MET A 60 2.43 6.05 12.42
N ALA A 61 2.22 5.99 11.10
CA ALA A 61 3.14 5.29 10.21
C ALA A 61 4.52 5.94 10.23
N VAL A 62 4.56 7.27 10.15
CA VAL A 62 5.79 8.08 10.18
C VAL A 62 6.53 7.86 11.50
N GLN A 63 5.82 7.96 12.63
CA GLN A 63 6.37 7.72 13.96
C GLN A 63 6.92 6.29 14.14
N ASN A 64 6.17 5.27 13.70
CA ASN A 64 6.58 3.87 13.78
C ASN A 64 7.83 3.52 12.94
N LEU A 65 8.15 4.36 11.97
CA LEU A 65 9.24 4.14 11.02
C LEU A 65 10.42 5.07 11.27
N ASP A 66 10.31 5.97 12.26
CA ASP A 66 11.32 7.00 12.55
C ASP A 66 11.66 7.84 11.31
N LEU A 67 10.62 8.21 10.54
CA LEU A 67 10.78 9.02 9.33
C LEU A 67 10.58 10.50 9.67
N GLU A 68 11.44 11.35 9.15
CA GLU A 68 11.29 12.80 9.17
C GLU A 68 10.94 13.28 7.76
N ILE A 69 9.63 13.27 7.46
CA ILE A 69 9.14 13.62 6.13
C ILE A 69 9.30 15.12 5.90
N PRO A 70 10.07 15.57 4.89
CA PRO A 70 10.27 16.98 4.62
C PRO A 70 9.00 17.65 4.07
N ASP A 71 8.85 18.95 4.34
CA ASP A 71 7.62 19.69 3.99
C ASP A 71 7.35 19.77 2.48
N HIS A 72 8.39 19.72 1.65
CA HIS A 72 8.23 19.80 0.20
C HIS A 72 7.58 18.57 -0.44
N VAL A 73 7.56 17.43 0.28
CA VAL A 73 6.86 16.23 -0.18
C VAL A 73 5.45 16.09 0.41
N LYS A 74 5.05 17.00 1.33
CA LYS A 74 3.71 17.02 1.93
C LYS A 74 2.77 17.88 1.10
N ALA A 75 1.73 17.27 0.55
CA ALA A 75 0.67 17.99 -0.12
C ALA A 75 -0.31 18.63 0.87
N LEU A 76 -0.65 17.94 1.97
CA LEU A 76 -1.51 18.48 3.03
C LEU A 76 -1.37 17.69 4.34
N ASP A 77 -1.44 18.37 5.48
CA ASP A 77 -1.68 17.73 6.78
C ASP A 77 -3.19 17.49 6.94
N VAL A 78 -3.59 16.27 7.30
CA VAL A 78 -5.00 15.92 7.42
C VAL A 78 -5.37 15.48 8.82
N LYS A 79 -6.64 15.72 9.19
CA LYS A 79 -7.18 15.42 10.52
C LYS A 79 -7.49 13.94 10.72
N GLY A 80 -7.75 13.21 9.62
CA GLY A 80 -8.15 11.82 9.64
C GLY A 80 -9.07 11.46 8.46
N ILE A 81 -9.84 10.41 8.66
CA ILE A 81 -10.77 9.88 7.66
C ILE A 81 -12.21 10.19 8.06
N ARG A 82 -13.04 10.57 7.08
CA ARG A 82 -14.49 10.63 7.19
C ARG A 82 -15.09 9.56 6.28
N VAL A 83 -15.86 8.65 6.86
CA VAL A 83 -16.59 7.62 6.11
C VAL A 83 -18.03 8.08 5.93
N ILE A 84 -18.49 8.14 4.69
CA ILE A 84 -19.81 8.63 4.28
C ILE A 84 -20.63 7.46 3.76
N PHE A 85 -21.76 7.18 4.42
CA PHE A 85 -22.63 6.06 4.12
C PHE A 85 -23.71 6.45 3.09
N PRO A 86 -24.46 5.49 2.50
CA PRO A 86 -25.37 5.76 1.38
C PRO A 86 -26.46 6.82 1.63
N ASP A 87 -26.87 7.02 2.87
CA ASP A 87 -27.85 8.05 3.25
C ASP A 87 -27.23 9.40 3.67
N GLY A 88 -25.94 9.56 3.49
CA GLY A 88 -25.20 10.74 3.90
C GLY A 88 -24.79 10.73 5.37
N THR A 89 -25.03 9.66 6.12
CA THR A 89 -24.50 9.55 7.51
C THR A 89 -22.98 9.53 7.49
N GLU A 90 -22.37 10.43 8.24
CA GLU A 90 -20.92 10.57 8.33
C GLU A 90 -20.38 9.98 9.64
N LYS A 91 -19.21 9.35 9.58
CA LYS A 91 -18.46 8.89 10.76
C LYS A 91 -17.01 9.28 10.63
N LEU A 92 -16.47 9.87 11.68
CA LEU A 92 -15.11 10.37 11.74
C LEU A 92 -14.18 9.34 12.37
N LEU A 93 -12.99 9.25 11.85
CA LEU A 93 -11.85 8.61 12.46
C LEU A 93 -10.72 9.63 12.54
N THR A 94 -10.65 10.34 13.65
CA THR A 94 -9.68 11.41 13.90
C THR A 94 -8.31 10.80 14.22
N GLU A 95 -7.65 10.34 13.19
CA GLU A 95 -6.27 9.84 13.18
C GLU A 95 -5.48 10.72 12.20
N PRO A 96 -4.62 11.64 12.68
CA PRO A 96 -3.92 12.60 11.83
C PRO A 96 -2.92 11.89 10.89
N GLY A 97 -2.61 12.59 9.81
CA GLY A 97 -1.63 12.10 8.83
C GLY A 97 -1.37 13.13 7.75
N TYR A 98 -0.85 12.63 6.65
CA TYR A 98 -0.39 13.42 5.52
C TYR A 98 -0.98 12.90 4.22
N VAL A 99 -1.33 13.82 3.34
CA VAL A 99 -1.38 13.54 1.91
C VAL A 99 -0.03 13.98 1.34
N LEU A 100 0.57 13.14 0.52
CA LEU A 100 1.90 13.36 -0.03
C LEU A 100 1.82 13.77 -1.50
N GLU A 101 2.83 14.45 -1.99
CA GLU A 101 3.18 14.41 -3.41
C GLU A 101 4.00 13.14 -3.62
N LYS A 102 3.31 12.03 -3.93
CA LYS A 102 3.86 10.66 -3.84
C LYS A 102 5.14 10.46 -4.65
N HIS A 103 5.20 11.05 -5.85
CA HIS A 103 6.40 11.00 -6.67
C HIS A 103 7.59 11.69 -5.99
N LEU A 104 7.39 12.84 -5.35
CA LEU A 104 8.44 13.54 -4.60
C LEU A 104 8.85 12.75 -3.35
N PHE A 105 7.89 12.11 -2.69
CA PHE A 105 8.16 11.27 -1.53
C PHE A 105 9.03 10.06 -1.90
N GLU A 106 8.73 9.37 -3.00
CA GLU A 106 9.51 8.22 -3.45
C GLU A 106 10.91 8.64 -3.94
N GLN A 107 11.01 9.78 -4.64
CA GLN A 107 12.29 10.36 -5.01
C GLN A 107 13.13 10.71 -3.77
N TRP A 108 12.52 11.35 -2.78
CA TRP A 108 13.19 11.64 -1.51
C TRP A 108 13.71 10.39 -0.81
N LEU A 109 12.94 9.30 -0.77
CA LEU A 109 13.42 8.03 -0.21
C LEU A 109 14.67 7.51 -0.96
N MET A 110 14.71 7.67 -2.28
CA MET A 110 15.87 7.26 -3.09
C MET A 110 17.07 8.20 -2.86
N ASP A 111 16.84 9.49 -2.71
CA ASP A 111 17.90 10.46 -2.39
C ASP A 111 18.52 10.17 -1.02
N GLU A 112 17.69 9.87 0.00
CA GLU A 112 18.17 9.43 1.31
C GLU A 112 19.01 8.14 1.21
N ALA A 113 18.52 7.14 0.44
CA ALA A 113 19.29 5.92 0.21
C ALA A 113 20.62 6.20 -0.50
N GLY A 114 20.63 7.13 -1.47
CA GLY A 114 21.82 7.57 -2.19
C GLY A 114 22.85 8.25 -1.27
N THR A 115 22.42 9.12 -0.34
CA THR A 115 23.31 9.75 0.65
C THR A 115 23.99 8.74 1.57
N LEU A 116 23.36 7.58 1.76
CA LEU A 116 23.89 6.45 2.54
C LEU A 116 24.74 5.47 1.70
N GLY A 117 24.92 5.74 0.39
CA GLY A 117 25.78 4.96 -0.49
C GLY A 117 25.06 3.91 -1.35
N SER A 118 23.74 3.89 -1.39
CA SER A 118 23.00 3.06 -2.35
C SER A 118 23.12 3.63 -3.77
N THR A 119 23.15 2.75 -4.77
CA THR A 119 23.16 3.14 -6.20
C THR A 119 21.80 2.85 -6.81
N LEU A 120 21.24 3.80 -7.57
CA LEU A 120 19.96 3.65 -8.28
C LEU A 120 20.19 3.56 -9.80
N HIS A 121 19.60 2.55 -10.43
CA HIS A 121 19.54 2.38 -11.88
C HIS A 121 18.11 2.46 -12.38
N LEU A 122 17.79 3.52 -13.12
CA LEU A 122 16.48 3.74 -13.75
C LEU A 122 16.39 3.07 -15.13
N GLY A 123 15.19 2.71 -15.57
CA GLY A 123 14.98 2.02 -16.84
C GLY A 123 15.47 0.56 -16.82
N HIS A 124 15.69 -0.01 -15.65
CA HIS A 124 16.24 -1.35 -15.45
C HIS A 124 15.14 -2.33 -15.00
N LYS A 125 14.69 -3.19 -15.90
CA LYS A 125 13.62 -4.16 -15.64
C LYS A 125 14.19 -5.57 -15.51
N VAL A 126 14.07 -6.17 -14.34
CA VAL A 126 14.44 -7.58 -14.10
C VAL A 126 13.55 -8.51 -14.93
N THR A 127 14.18 -9.46 -15.62
CA THR A 127 13.50 -10.46 -16.46
C THR A 127 13.91 -11.90 -16.18
N SER A 128 15.04 -12.11 -15.48
CA SER A 128 15.44 -13.44 -15.04
C SER A 128 16.24 -13.40 -13.75
N MET A 129 16.19 -14.50 -13.01
CA MET A 129 16.92 -14.73 -11.76
C MET A 129 17.47 -16.15 -11.78
N GLU A 130 18.80 -16.29 -11.68
CA GLU A 130 19.51 -17.56 -11.69
C GLU A 130 20.21 -17.78 -10.36
N ARG A 131 19.92 -18.92 -9.69
CA ARG A 131 20.60 -19.30 -8.44
C ARG A 131 22.01 -19.76 -8.74
N ILE A 132 22.97 -19.26 -7.97
CA ILE A 132 24.34 -19.73 -7.99
C ILE A 132 24.58 -20.53 -6.71
N TYR A 133 25.16 -21.71 -6.85
CA TYR A 133 25.45 -22.63 -5.75
C TYR A 133 26.95 -22.73 -5.53
N ASN A 134 27.36 -22.89 -4.26
CA ASN A 134 28.74 -23.15 -3.90
C ASN A 134 29.17 -24.61 -4.23
N SER A 135 30.40 -24.95 -3.92
CA SER A 135 30.94 -26.31 -4.14
C SER A 135 30.23 -27.42 -3.33
N GLU A 136 29.53 -27.06 -2.28
CA GLU A 136 28.74 -27.95 -1.42
C GLU A 136 27.27 -28.05 -1.86
N ASN A 137 26.94 -27.47 -3.04
CA ASN A 137 25.59 -27.40 -3.58
C ASN A 137 24.59 -26.64 -2.68
N GLN A 138 25.10 -25.66 -1.91
CA GLN A 138 24.28 -24.74 -1.13
C GLN A 138 24.10 -23.43 -1.88
N PHE A 139 22.97 -22.76 -1.71
CA PHE A 139 22.73 -21.42 -2.27
C PHE A 139 23.84 -20.47 -1.82
N SER A 140 24.41 -19.74 -2.75
CA SER A 140 25.49 -18.77 -2.54
C SER A 140 25.07 -17.35 -2.86
N ASN A 141 24.60 -17.14 -4.08
CA ASN A 141 24.21 -15.81 -4.56
C ASN A 141 23.28 -15.90 -5.78
N TRP A 142 22.85 -14.74 -6.26
CA TRP A 142 22.01 -14.58 -7.43
C TRP A 142 22.78 -13.95 -8.57
N LYS A 143 22.53 -14.43 -9.78
CA LYS A 143 22.75 -13.69 -11.02
C LYS A 143 21.40 -13.21 -11.52
N ILE A 144 21.21 -11.90 -11.55
CA ILE A 144 19.97 -11.26 -11.97
C ILE A 144 20.19 -10.55 -13.28
N ASP A 145 19.36 -10.83 -14.27
CA ASP A 145 19.45 -10.29 -15.62
C ASP A 145 18.16 -9.57 -16.01
N GLY A 146 18.24 -8.71 -17.02
CA GLY A 146 17.10 -7.89 -17.41
C GLY A 146 17.37 -6.96 -18.58
N LYS A 147 16.49 -5.94 -18.70
CA LYS A 147 16.64 -4.85 -19.65
C LYS A 147 17.28 -3.68 -18.93
N GLY A 148 18.35 -3.14 -19.49
CA GLY A 148 19.17 -2.05 -18.95
C GLY A 148 20.66 -2.35 -19.10
N GLU A 149 21.51 -1.31 -19.11
CA GLU A 149 22.92 -1.46 -19.47
C GLU A 149 23.77 -2.14 -18.39
N ASN A 150 23.34 -2.10 -17.13
CA ASN A 150 24.10 -2.60 -15.99
C ASN A 150 23.81 -4.07 -15.62
N PHE A 151 23.02 -4.78 -16.42
CA PHE A 151 22.83 -6.22 -16.27
C PHE A 151 23.92 -7.04 -16.98
N PRO A 152 24.25 -8.24 -16.50
CA PRO A 152 23.72 -8.88 -15.29
C PRO A 152 24.31 -8.30 -14.00
N ILE A 153 23.53 -8.33 -12.91
CA ILE A 153 23.93 -7.94 -11.56
C ILE A 153 24.09 -9.20 -10.71
N TYR A 154 25.22 -9.33 -10.04
CA TYR A 154 25.48 -10.39 -9.07
C TYR A 154 25.24 -9.86 -7.66
N CYS A 155 24.39 -10.54 -6.87
CA CYS A 155 24.07 -10.11 -5.51
C CYS A 155 23.94 -11.28 -4.54
N LYS A 156 24.27 -11.09 -3.26
CA LYS A 156 24.08 -12.10 -2.21
C LYS A 156 22.60 -12.33 -1.94
N ALA A 157 21.82 -11.24 -1.89
CA ALA A 157 20.37 -11.29 -1.66
C ALA A 157 19.62 -10.28 -2.52
N ALA A 158 18.32 -10.53 -2.73
CA ALA A 158 17.41 -9.62 -3.40
C ALA A 158 16.20 -9.30 -2.51
N ILE A 159 15.77 -8.04 -2.51
CA ILE A 159 14.50 -7.59 -1.93
C ILE A 159 13.57 -7.20 -3.07
N ASP A 160 12.49 -7.95 -3.27
CA ASP A 160 11.52 -7.67 -4.31
C ASP A 160 10.46 -6.67 -3.80
N ALA A 161 10.60 -5.43 -4.24
CA ALA A 161 9.69 -4.31 -4.02
C ALA A 161 9.01 -3.87 -5.33
N SER A 162 8.89 -4.76 -6.32
CA SER A 162 8.38 -4.46 -7.66
C SER A 162 6.85 -4.24 -7.74
N GLY A 163 6.21 -4.04 -6.60
CA GLY A 163 4.77 -3.82 -6.51
C GLY A 163 3.96 -5.02 -7.00
N VAL A 164 2.78 -4.77 -7.53
CA VAL A 164 1.88 -5.82 -8.06
C VAL A 164 2.51 -6.63 -9.20
N ALA A 165 3.54 -6.09 -9.85
CA ALA A 165 4.27 -6.82 -10.88
C ALA A 165 4.87 -8.13 -10.35
N GLY A 166 5.36 -8.14 -9.10
CA GLY A 166 5.85 -9.33 -8.42
C GLY A 166 6.96 -10.01 -9.22
N ALA A 167 8.07 -9.33 -9.46
CA ALA A 167 9.13 -9.82 -10.35
C ALA A 167 9.67 -11.17 -9.89
N SER A 168 10.17 -11.25 -8.66
CA SER A 168 10.73 -12.50 -8.11
C SER A 168 9.67 -13.57 -7.92
N SER A 169 8.47 -13.19 -7.45
CA SER A 169 7.41 -14.16 -7.19
C SER A 169 6.98 -14.92 -8.45
N LYS A 170 7.00 -14.26 -9.61
CA LYS A 170 6.71 -14.90 -10.91
C LYS A 170 7.88 -15.71 -11.44
N LEU A 171 9.09 -15.17 -11.34
CA LEU A 171 10.29 -15.82 -11.87
C LEU A 171 10.69 -17.09 -11.08
N LEU A 172 10.34 -17.12 -9.79
CA LEU A 172 10.69 -18.22 -8.86
C LEU A 172 9.50 -19.08 -8.47
N ASP A 173 8.31 -18.85 -9.04
CA ASP A 173 7.07 -19.57 -8.73
C ASP A 173 6.76 -19.57 -7.22
N MET A 174 6.80 -18.38 -6.61
CA MET A 174 6.60 -18.21 -5.15
C MET A 174 5.10 -18.17 -4.79
N GLY A 175 4.37 -19.24 -5.11
CA GLY A 175 2.97 -19.42 -4.72
C GLY A 175 1.94 -18.73 -5.63
N THR A 176 0.68 -18.71 -5.17
CA THR A 176 -0.46 -18.20 -5.95
C THR A 176 -0.38 -16.71 -6.23
N GLU A 177 -0.93 -16.28 -7.37
CA GLU A 177 -1.11 -14.87 -7.67
C GLU A 177 -2.07 -14.22 -6.66
N VAL A 178 -1.81 -12.95 -6.34
CA VAL A 178 -2.73 -12.16 -5.51
C VAL A 178 -3.93 -11.69 -6.33
N GLU A 179 -5.11 -11.72 -5.73
CA GLU A 179 -6.29 -11.07 -6.32
C GLU A 179 -6.09 -9.55 -6.28
N VAL A 180 -6.55 -8.87 -7.33
CA VAL A 180 -6.40 -7.43 -7.46
C VAL A 180 -7.71 -6.73 -7.78
N ILE A 181 -7.86 -5.51 -7.25
CA ILE A 181 -8.92 -4.57 -7.63
C ILE A 181 -8.35 -3.44 -8.48
N ALA A 182 -9.18 -2.85 -9.32
CA ALA A 182 -8.78 -1.68 -10.10
C ALA A 182 -9.11 -0.40 -9.33
N GLY A 183 -8.13 0.49 -9.23
CA GLY A 183 -8.30 1.86 -8.74
C GLY A 183 -8.08 2.86 -9.87
N PHE A 184 -8.95 3.88 -9.95
CA PHE A 184 -8.85 4.98 -10.90
C PHE A 184 -9.14 6.29 -10.19
N GLN A 185 -8.39 7.34 -10.53
CA GLN A 185 -8.62 8.68 -9.97
C GLN A 185 -8.23 9.78 -10.96
N TYR A 186 -8.79 10.95 -10.70
CA TYR A 186 -8.33 12.20 -11.28
C TYR A 186 -7.69 13.05 -10.17
N GLU A 187 -6.61 13.73 -10.47
CA GLU A 187 -6.22 14.90 -9.69
C GLU A 187 -7.04 16.08 -10.17
N MET A 188 -7.72 16.73 -9.25
CA MET A 188 -8.73 17.77 -9.54
C MET A 188 -8.31 19.08 -8.89
N THR A 189 -8.72 20.23 -9.48
CA THR A 189 -8.61 21.57 -8.91
C THR A 189 -9.96 22.08 -8.44
N ASP A 190 -9.97 23.18 -7.71
CA ASP A 190 -11.17 23.83 -7.18
C ASP A 190 -12.02 22.90 -6.30
N VAL A 191 -11.35 22.12 -5.45
CA VAL A 191 -11.97 21.20 -4.48
C VAL A 191 -11.94 21.80 -3.11
N GLU A 192 -13.12 22.24 -2.61
CA GLU A 192 -13.24 22.62 -1.21
C GLU A 192 -13.06 21.43 -0.30
N ASN A 193 -12.35 21.60 0.80
CA ASN A 193 -12.14 20.57 1.81
C ASN A 193 -11.98 21.17 3.20
N ASP A 194 -12.25 20.36 4.21
CA ASP A 194 -12.12 20.70 5.61
C ASP A 194 -10.96 19.94 6.31
N GLY A 195 -10.11 19.30 5.53
CA GLY A 195 -8.91 18.57 5.99
C GLY A 195 -9.17 17.12 6.42
N TYR A 196 -10.29 16.52 6.04
CA TYR A 196 -10.52 15.09 6.14
C TYR A 196 -10.33 14.39 4.80
N LEU A 197 -9.93 13.12 4.85
CA LEU A 197 -10.00 12.19 3.74
C LEU A 197 -11.42 11.63 3.69
N ASP A 198 -12.17 11.86 2.61
CA ASP A 198 -13.54 11.39 2.47
C ASP A 198 -13.61 10.06 1.76
N PHE A 199 -14.21 9.06 2.38
CA PHE A 199 -14.45 7.73 1.83
C PHE A 199 -15.95 7.46 1.77
N TYR A 200 -16.48 7.35 0.54
CA TYR A 200 -17.89 7.12 0.23
C TYR A 200 -18.15 5.64 0.03
N LEU A 201 -18.88 5.02 0.93
CA LEU A 201 -19.39 3.65 0.77
C LEU A 201 -20.72 3.68 0.00
N TRP A 202 -20.66 4.11 -1.26
CA TRP A 202 -21.82 4.30 -2.12
C TRP A 202 -21.82 3.30 -3.29
N PRO A 203 -22.49 2.14 -3.15
CA PRO A 203 -22.49 1.08 -4.16
C PRO A 203 -22.94 1.49 -5.54
N GLN A 204 -23.79 2.51 -5.64
CA GLN A 204 -24.25 3.07 -6.93
C GLN A 204 -23.14 3.70 -7.77
N TYR A 205 -22.04 4.14 -7.14
CA TYR A 205 -20.89 4.71 -7.82
C TYR A 205 -19.64 3.82 -7.76
N SER A 206 -19.63 2.84 -6.88
CA SER A 206 -18.53 1.88 -6.79
C SER A 206 -19.04 0.52 -6.32
N PRO A 207 -19.49 -0.35 -7.24
CA PRO A 207 -19.88 -1.70 -6.90
C PRO A 207 -18.74 -2.49 -6.24
N HIS A 208 -18.98 -3.02 -5.04
CA HIS A 208 -17.99 -3.75 -4.23
C HIS A 208 -16.66 -3.00 -4.01
N GLY A 209 -16.76 -1.68 -3.87
CA GLY A 209 -15.66 -0.77 -3.63
C GLY A 209 -16.12 0.49 -2.91
N TYR A 210 -15.36 1.55 -3.03
CA TYR A 210 -15.70 2.87 -2.49
C TYR A 210 -15.12 3.98 -3.36
N VAL A 211 -15.63 5.18 -3.18
CA VAL A 211 -15.10 6.41 -3.79
C VAL A 211 -14.34 7.19 -2.73
N TRP A 212 -13.29 7.90 -3.11
CA TRP A 212 -12.56 8.79 -2.22
C TRP A 212 -12.45 10.21 -2.77
N MET A 213 -12.35 11.16 -1.86
CA MET A 213 -11.82 12.50 -2.10
C MET A 213 -10.69 12.75 -1.11
N ILE A 214 -9.48 12.90 -1.62
CA ILE A 214 -8.26 13.07 -0.85
C ILE A 214 -7.71 14.46 -1.13
N PRO A 215 -7.81 15.40 -0.16
CA PRO A 215 -7.49 16.80 -0.38
C PRO A 215 -5.98 17.05 -0.46
N LYS A 216 -5.61 18.07 -1.24
CA LYS A 216 -4.24 18.59 -1.36
C LYS A 216 -4.23 20.11 -1.21
N LYS A 217 -3.06 20.73 -1.00
CA LYS A 217 -2.90 22.19 -0.96
C LYS A 217 -3.40 22.85 -2.25
N GLY A 218 -3.90 24.10 -2.15
CA GLY A 218 -4.34 24.89 -3.27
C GLY A 218 -5.63 24.37 -3.91
N GLU A 219 -6.58 23.92 -3.07
CA GLU A 219 -7.87 23.41 -3.51
C GLU A 219 -7.77 22.28 -4.55
N ARG A 220 -6.68 21.52 -4.51
CA ARG A 220 -6.51 20.28 -5.29
C ARG A 220 -7.00 19.08 -4.49
N ALA A 221 -7.41 18.04 -5.18
CA ALA A 221 -7.72 16.75 -4.56
C ALA A 221 -7.53 15.59 -5.55
N ASN A 222 -7.23 14.43 -5.01
CA ASN A 222 -7.40 13.17 -5.72
C ASN A 222 -8.83 12.67 -5.50
N VAL A 223 -9.63 12.64 -6.55
CA VAL A 223 -10.99 12.07 -6.54
C VAL A 223 -10.98 10.79 -7.35
N GLY A 224 -11.32 9.67 -6.71
CA GLY A 224 -11.17 8.38 -7.35
C GLY A 224 -12.03 7.31 -6.71
N LEU A 225 -11.89 6.08 -7.22
CA LEU A 225 -12.59 4.90 -6.73
C LEU A 225 -11.77 3.62 -6.90
N VAL A 226 -12.10 2.62 -6.11
CA VAL A 226 -11.79 1.22 -6.39
C VAL A 226 -13.09 0.47 -6.67
N THR A 227 -13.07 -0.43 -7.65
CA THR A 227 -14.24 -1.26 -7.98
C THR A 227 -13.82 -2.61 -8.56
N THR A 228 -14.64 -3.62 -8.36
CA THR A 228 -14.46 -4.92 -9.02
C THR A 228 -14.80 -4.88 -10.50
N ASP A 229 -15.64 -3.92 -10.93
CA ASP A 229 -15.96 -3.69 -12.34
C ASP A 229 -14.95 -2.75 -13.02
N LYS A 230 -13.82 -3.32 -13.43
CA LYS A 230 -12.74 -2.59 -14.11
C LYS A 230 -13.21 -1.83 -15.36
N LYS A 231 -14.20 -2.37 -16.10
CA LYS A 231 -14.67 -1.77 -17.35
C LYS A 231 -15.58 -0.57 -17.12
N GLY A 232 -16.33 -0.59 -16.01
CA GLY A 232 -17.25 0.49 -15.65
C GLY A 232 -16.60 1.60 -14.83
N ALA A 233 -15.37 1.39 -14.31
CA ALA A 233 -14.76 2.25 -13.30
C ALA A 233 -14.76 3.75 -13.64
N ILE A 234 -14.31 4.12 -14.84
CA ILE A 234 -14.28 5.54 -15.26
C ILE A 234 -15.69 6.11 -15.36
N LYS A 235 -16.65 5.34 -15.90
CA LYS A 235 -18.05 5.77 -16.00
C LYS A 235 -18.67 6.01 -14.60
N TYR A 236 -18.37 5.15 -13.64
CA TYR A 236 -18.84 5.33 -12.26
C TYR A 236 -18.22 6.58 -11.63
N LEU A 237 -16.90 6.78 -11.83
CA LEU A 237 -16.21 7.96 -11.32
C LEU A 237 -16.76 9.26 -11.93
N ASP A 238 -16.90 9.31 -13.26
CA ASP A 238 -17.47 10.47 -13.94
C ASP A 238 -18.90 10.75 -13.47
N LYS A 239 -19.71 9.71 -13.28
CA LYS A 239 -21.07 9.83 -12.73
C LYS A 239 -21.05 10.37 -11.30
N PHE A 240 -20.18 9.84 -10.42
CA PHE A 240 -20.03 10.36 -9.05
C PHE A 240 -19.72 11.85 -9.05
N ILE A 241 -18.72 12.27 -9.82
CA ILE A 241 -18.33 13.69 -9.93
C ILE A 241 -19.50 14.54 -10.42
N GLN A 242 -20.25 14.07 -11.39
CA GLN A 242 -21.41 14.76 -11.94
C GLN A 242 -22.55 14.89 -10.94
N ASP A 243 -22.92 13.80 -10.26
CA ASP A 243 -24.08 13.74 -9.37
C ASP A 243 -23.81 14.41 -8.03
N THR A 244 -22.60 14.28 -7.48
CA THR A 244 -22.21 14.93 -6.22
C THR A 244 -22.31 16.44 -6.32
N TYR A 245 -22.06 16.97 -7.49
CA TYR A 245 -22.24 18.40 -7.78
C TYR A 245 -23.71 18.83 -7.86
N LEU A 246 -24.61 17.97 -8.39
CA LEU A 246 -26.04 18.30 -8.54
C LEU A 246 -26.80 18.34 -7.22
N ASP A 247 -26.40 17.60 -6.22
CA ASP A 247 -27.12 17.47 -4.96
C ASP A 247 -26.86 18.62 -3.97
N GLY A 248 -26.25 19.73 -4.39
CA GLY A 248 -26.05 20.93 -3.56
C GLY A 248 -25.11 20.76 -2.38
N LYS A 249 -24.39 19.64 -2.31
CA LYS A 249 -23.23 19.43 -1.43
C LYS A 249 -21.98 19.32 -2.30
N PRO A 250 -21.55 20.43 -2.92
CA PRO A 250 -20.41 20.37 -3.82
C PRO A 250 -19.17 20.06 -2.99
N MET A 251 -18.68 18.84 -3.11
CA MET A 251 -17.32 18.55 -2.66
C MET A 251 -16.32 18.93 -3.72
N VAL A 252 -16.81 19.18 -4.93
CA VAL A 252 -16.07 19.58 -6.09
C VAL A 252 -16.70 20.81 -6.72
N ASN A 253 -15.88 21.79 -7.08
CA ASN A 253 -16.35 23.03 -7.68
C ASN A 253 -17.13 22.75 -8.99
N PRO A 254 -18.30 23.40 -9.18
CA PRO A 254 -19.13 23.32 -10.37
C PRO A 254 -18.45 23.48 -11.70
N GLN A 255 -17.43 24.26 -11.73
CA GLN A 255 -16.70 24.58 -12.96
C GLN A 255 -16.06 23.37 -13.63
N TRP A 256 -15.96 22.24 -12.94
CA TRP A 256 -15.43 21.02 -13.54
C TRP A 256 -16.29 20.41 -14.64
N ARG A 257 -17.54 20.82 -14.71
CA ARG A 257 -18.44 20.33 -15.75
C ARG A 257 -18.10 20.82 -17.13
N ASP A 258 -17.66 22.05 -17.23
CA ASP A 258 -17.54 22.76 -18.50
C ASP A 258 -16.11 22.84 -19.00
N GLN A 259 -15.14 22.58 -18.14
CA GLN A 259 -13.73 22.64 -18.47
C GLN A 259 -13.05 21.39 -17.94
N SER A 260 -12.15 20.83 -18.69
CA SER A 260 -11.32 19.73 -18.24
C SER A 260 -10.32 20.21 -17.17
N VAL A 261 -10.80 20.47 -15.95
CA VAL A 261 -9.97 20.72 -14.78
C VAL A 261 -9.36 19.46 -14.22
N LYS A 262 -9.68 18.32 -14.82
CA LYS A 262 -8.99 17.04 -14.59
C LYS A 262 -7.55 17.19 -15.03
N VAL A 263 -6.65 17.29 -14.07
CA VAL A 263 -5.23 17.50 -14.37
C VAL A 263 -4.65 16.29 -15.10
N ARG A 264 -4.95 15.10 -14.61
CA ARG A 264 -4.63 13.83 -15.29
C ARG A 264 -5.43 12.67 -14.68
N PRO A 265 -5.97 11.78 -15.52
CA PRO A 265 -6.47 10.51 -15.04
C PRO A 265 -5.28 9.56 -14.83
N PHE A 266 -5.34 8.75 -13.77
CA PHE A 266 -4.41 7.66 -13.56
C PHE A 266 -5.09 6.51 -12.84
N GLY A 267 -4.52 5.33 -12.92
CA GLY A 267 -5.09 4.15 -12.31
C GLY A 267 -4.06 3.06 -12.15
N GLY A 268 -4.42 2.06 -11.38
CA GLY A 268 -3.57 0.91 -11.10
C GLY A 268 -4.37 -0.27 -10.59
N THR A 269 -3.67 -1.35 -10.34
CA THR A 269 -4.20 -2.54 -9.68
C THR A 269 -3.61 -2.64 -8.29
N ILE A 270 -4.45 -3.02 -7.31
CA ILE A 270 -4.10 -3.07 -5.89
C ILE A 270 -4.38 -4.48 -5.40
N PRO A 271 -3.45 -5.14 -4.68
CA PRO A 271 -3.68 -6.46 -4.10
C PRO A 271 -4.77 -6.39 -3.03
N ILE A 272 -5.71 -7.33 -3.04
CA ILE A 272 -6.82 -7.37 -2.08
C ILE A 272 -7.02 -8.72 -1.39
N SER A 273 -6.29 -9.76 -1.77
CA SER A 273 -6.41 -11.10 -1.17
C SER A 273 -5.64 -11.25 0.16
N GLY A 274 -4.84 -10.24 0.52
CA GLY A 274 -3.88 -10.34 1.62
C GLY A 274 -2.54 -10.95 1.19
N PRO A 275 -1.67 -11.27 2.17
CA PRO A 275 -0.33 -11.74 1.90
C PRO A 275 -0.26 -13.00 1.06
N ARG A 276 0.77 -13.10 0.22
CA ARG A 276 1.14 -14.35 -0.43
C ARG A 276 1.45 -15.45 0.60
N GLU A 277 1.23 -16.69 0.23
CA GLU A 277 1.57 -17.84 1.08
C GLU A 277 3.07 -17.96 1.32
N VAL A 278 3.87 -17.55 0.34
CA VAL A 278 5.34 -17.58 0.38
C VAL A 278 5.86 -16.17 0.14
N THR A 279 6.52 -15.59 1.13
CA THR A 279 7.13 -14.25 1.06
C THR A 279 8.65 -14.28 1.11
N VAL A 280 9.24 -15.46 1.28
CA VAL A 280 10.69 -15.66 1.33
C VAL A 280 11.11 -16.89 0.52
N GLU A 281 12.30 -16.81 -0.07
CA GLU A 281 13.01 -17.93 -0.71
C GLU A 281 14.50 -17.77 -0.42
N ASP A 282 15.35 -18.76 -0.75
CA ASP A 282 16.80 -18.63 -0.55
C ASP A 282 17.31 -17.32 -1.15
N GLY A 283 17.83 -16.44 -0.30
CA GLY A 283 18.34 -15.12 -0.68
C GLY A 283 17.32 -14.14 -1.23
N VAL A 284 15.99 -14.37 -1.09
CA VAL A 284 14.94 -13.45 -1.59
C VAL A 284 13.87 -13.19 -0.55
N ILE A 285 13.49 -11.91 -0.41
CA ILE A 285 12.36 -11.47 0.41
C ILE A 285 11.44 -10.57 -0.43
N LEU A 286 10.13 -10.84 -0.40
CA LEU A 286 9.10 -9.99 -1.02
C LEU A 286 8.62 -8.94 -0.01
N VAL A 287 8.42 -7.69 -0.45
CA VAL A 287 7.94 -6.58 0.40
C VAL A 287 6.79 -5.80 -0.27
N GLY A 288 6.01 -5.10 0.52
CA GLY A 288 4.89 -4.30 0.02
C GLY A 288 3.90 -5.11 -0.83
N ASP A 289 3.43 -4.52 -1.91
CA ASP A 289 2.45 -5.14 -2.80
C ASP A 289 2.97 -6.41 -3.50
N ALA A 290 4.29 -6.54 -3.69
CA ALA A 290 4.89 -7.77 -4.22
C ALA A 290 4.65 -8.97 -3.27
N ALA A 291 4.55 -8.72 -1.97
CA ALA A 291 4.17 -9.69 -0.95
C ALA A 291 2.65 -9.74 -0.69
N GLY A 292 1.85 -8.88 -1.33
CA GLY A 292 0.41 -8.74 -1.07
C GLY A 292 0.08 -7.97 0.22
N PHE A 293 0.98 -7.11 0.68
CA PHE A 293 0.81 -6.35 1.92
C PHE A 293 0.03 -5.06 1.70
N THR A 294 -1.26 -5.20 1.47
CA THR A 294 -2.20 -4.10 1.35
C THR A 294 -3.40 -4.37 2.25
N SER A 295 -3.91 -3.36 2.95
CA SER A 295 -5.13 -3.52 3.75
C SER A 295 -6.30 -3.83 2.81
N PRO A 296 -7.01 -4.96 2.98
CA PRO A 296 -8.05 -5.33 2.01
C PRO A 296 -9.30 -4.45 2.03
N LEU A 297 -9.52 -3.63 3.07
CA LEU A 297 -10.76 -2.86 3.21
C LEU A 297 -10.68 -1.47 2.56
N PHE A 298 -9.60 -0.74 2.80
CA PHE A 298 -9.38 0.61 2.26
C PHE A 298 -8.08 0.73 1.47
N GLU A 299 -7.53 -0.38 1.06
CA GLU A 299 -6.39 -0.53 0.15
C GLU A 299 -5.14 0.28 0.56
N GLY A 300 -5.01 0.63 1.84
CA GLY A 300 -3.80 1.26 2.39
C GLY A 300 -2.62 0.29 2.35
N GLY A 301 -1.53 0.67 1.71
CA GLY A 301 -0.34 -0.18 1.52
C GLY A 301 0.99 0.49 1.87
N SER A 302 1.05 1.82 1.85
CA SER A 302 2.33 2.55 2.01
C SER A 302 3.02 2.27 3.34
N HIS A 303 2.28 2.26 4.45
CA HIS A 303 2.82 1.92 5.78
C HIS A 303 3.37 0.50 5.83
N LEU A 304 2.60 -0.46 5.29
CA LEU A 304 3.00 -1.87 5.22
C LEU A 304 4.24 -2.07 4.35
N ALA A 305 4.31 -1.36 3.21
CA ALA A 305 5.45 -1.42 2.31
C ALA A 305 6.73 -0.85 2.97
N LEU A 306 6.65 0.32 3.57
CA LEU A 306 7.77 0.95 4.28
C LEU A 306 8.28 0.06 5.42
N TRP A 307 7.37 -0.47 6.25
CA TRP A 307 7.75 -1.33 7.36
C TRP A 307 8.38 -2.64 6.87
N SER A 308 7.78 -3.28 5.88
CA SER A 308 8.28 -4.56 5.35
C SER A 308 9.63 -4.41 4.65
N GLY A 309 9.88 -3.30 3.95
CA GLY A 309 11.18 -2.98 3.38
C GLY A 309 12.28 -2.86 4.43
N ARG A 310 11.99 -2.12 5.54
CA ARG A 310 12.91 -2.02 6.69
C ARG A 310 13.20 -3.39 7.31
N GLU A 311 12.18 -4.18 7.56
CA GLU A 311 12.33 -5.47 8.22
C GLU A 311 13.07 -6.46 7.33
N ALA A 312 12.81 -6.47 6.02
CA ALA A 312 13.55 -7.29 5.05
C ALA A 312 15.05 -6.95 5.05
N ALA A 313 15.39 -5.66 5.05
CA ALA A 313 16.78 -5.21 5.12
C ALA A 313 17.47 -5.67 6.41
N ASN A 314 16.78 -5.55 7.56
CA ASN A 314 17.32 -5.99 8.86
C ASN A 314 17.58 -7.50 8.91
N VAL A 315 16.65 -8.29 8.38
CA VAL A 315 16.78 -9.76 8.35
C VAL A 315 17.91 -10.17 7.41
N ILE A 316 18.00 -9.58 6.22
CA ILE A 316 19.08 -9.86 5.26
C ILE A 316 20.44 -9.44 5.82
N ALA A 317 20.55 -8.29 6.48
CA ALA A 317 21.80 -7.84 7.08
C ALA A 317 22.32 -8.85 8.11
N LYS A 318 21.43 -9.37 8.95
CA LYS A 318 21.77 -10.43 9.89
C LYS A 318 22.16 -11.73 9.20
N ALA A 319 21.42 -12.14 8.18
CA ALA A 319 21.68 -13.36 7.40
C ALA A 319 23.04 -13.31 6.67
N ILE A 320 23.41 -12.16 6.12
CA ILE A 320 24.75 -11.93 5.53
C ILE A 320 25.84 -12.04 6.60
N THR A 321 25.64 -11.46 7.79
CA THR A 321 26.63 -11.53 8.89
C THR A 321 26.85 -12.97 9.35
N THR A 322 25.82 -13.81 9.35
CA THR A 322 25.91 -15.24 9.72
C THR A 322 26.26 -16.15 8.55
N ASN A 323 26.39 -15.58 7.34
CA ASN A 323 26.60 -16.29 6.08
C ASN A 323 25.56 -17.40 5.83
N ASP A 324 24.30 -17.13 6.20
CA ASP A 324 23.17 -18.06 6.00
C ASP A 324 21.97 -17.31 5.41
N LEU A 325 21.87 -17.32 4.09
CA LEU A 325 20.78 -16.74 3.30
C LEU A 325 19.74 -17.78 2.89
N SER A 326 19.74 -18.95 3.55
CA SER A 326 18.74 -19.97 3.29
C SER A 326 17.33 -19.47 3.61
N LYS A 327 16.32 -20.02 2.92
CA LYS A 327 14.91 -19.79 3.23
C LYS A 327 14.61 -19.96 4.73
N ALA A 328 15.20 -20.99 5.36
CA ALA A 328 15.00 -21.25 6.77
C ALA A 328 15.45 -20.08 7.67
N SER A 329 16.61 -19.49 7.38
CA SER A 329 17.11 -18.31 8.08
C SER A 329 16.22 -17.08 7.84
N LEU A 330 15.77 -16.87 6.60
CA LEU A 330 14.94 -15.73 6.21
C LEU A 330 13.50 -15.83 6.69
N MET A 331 13.02 -16.99 7.15
CA MET A 331 11.69 -17.14 7.78
C MET A 331 11.50 -16.25 9.01
N ALA A 332 12.57 -15.72 9.60
CA ALA A 332 12.49 -14.69 10.64
C ALA A 332 11.68 -13.47 10.20
N TYR A 333 11.77 -13.08 8.92
CA TYR A 333 10.95 -12.04 8.32
C TYR A 333 9.45 -12.38 8.34
N GLU A 334 9.10 -13.61 7.94
CA GLU A 334 7.68 -14.04 8.00
C GLU A 334 7.13 -14.05 9.42
N ALA A 335 7.92 -14.50 10.39
CA ALA A 335 7.53 -14.47 11.81
C ALA A 335 7.28 -13.02 12.28
N ALA A 336 8.11 -12.07 11.85
CA ALA A 336 8.00 -10.66 12.20
C ALA A 336 6.72 -10.01 11.64
N TRP A 337 6.46 -10.13 10.34
CA TRP A 337 5.27 -9.51 9.76
C TRP A 337 3.97 -10.19 10.20
N LYS A 338 3.93 -11.51 10.35
CA LYS A 338 2.77 -12.24 10.87
C LYS A 338 2.40 -11.80 12.30
N LYS A 339 3.40 -11.45 13.12
CA LYS A 339 3.19 -10.90 14.45
C LYS A 339 2.70 -9.43 14.43
N ARG A 340 3.20 -8.64 13.49
CA ARG A 340 3.02 -7.17 13.50
C ARG A 340 1.80 -6.72 12.72
N PHE A 341 1.50 -7.36 11.59
CA PHE A 341 0.44 -6.95 10.70
C PHE A 341 -0.95 -7.36 11.22
N PRO A 342 -2.01 -6.66 10.80
CA PRO A 342 -3.35 -7.00 11.21
C PRO A 342 -3.78 -8.39 10.67
N PRO A 343 -4.77 -9.03 11.31
CA PRO A 343 -5.24 -10.34 10.86
C PRO A 343 -6.05 -10.20 9.56
N TYR A 344 -5.40 -10.31 8.41
CA TYR A 344 -5.98 -10.15 7.08
C TYR A 344 -7.28 -10.94 6.86
N HIS A 345 -7.34 -12.19 7.32
CA HIS A 345 -8.55 -13.02 7.20
C HIS A 345 -9.78 -12.40 7.87
N LYS A 346 -9.61 -11.63 8.95
CA LYS A 346 -10.72 -10.93 9.62
C LYS A 346 -11.15 -9.69 8.85
N ILE A 347 -10.20 -8.98 8.24
CA ILE A 347 -10.49 -7.82 7.40
C ILE A 347 -11.22 -8.27 6.14
N LEU A 348 -10.71 -9.30 5.45
CA LEU A 348 -11.36 -9.89 4.27
C LEU A 348 -12.79 -10.35 4.56
N LYS A 349 -13.00 -11.08 5.66
CA LYS A 349 -14.34 -11.49 6.07
C LYS A 349 -15.28 -10.30 6.31
N GLY A 350 -14.75 -9.24 6.92
CA GLY A 350 -15.53 -8.03 7.16
C GLY A 350 -15.81 -7.24 5.88
N LYS A 351 -14.86 -7.17 4.93
CA LYS A 351 -15.06 -6.57 3.61
C LYS A 351 -16.17 -7.29 2.84
N THR A 352 -16.09 -8.62 2.73
CA THR A 352 -17.16 -9.41 2.09
C THR A 352 -18.51 -9.14 2.74
N ALA A 353 -18.56 -9.17 4.07
CA ALA A 353 -19.79 -8.92 4.81
C ALA A 353 -20.35 -7.49 4.60
N LEU A 354 -19.47 -6.48 4.46
CA LEU A 354 -19.86 -5.09 4.19
C LEU A 354 -20.56 -4.95 2.85
N TYR A 355 -19.98 -5.53 1.80
CA TYR A 355 -20.53 -5.42 0.44
C TYR A 355 -21.73 -6.34 0.18
N GLU A 356 -22.10 -7.22 1.13
CA GLU A 356 -23.36 -7.96 1.12
C GLU A 356 -24.51 -7.22 1.83
N LEU A 357 -24.23 -6.10 2.53
CA LEU A 357 -25.26 -5.26 3.13
C LEU A 357 -25.94 -4.42 2.05
N THR A 358 -27.24 -4.24 2.18
CA THR A 358 -27.97 -3.23 1.40
C THR A 358 -27.62 -1.81 1.87
N ASP A 359 -27.87 -0.81 1.03
CA ASP A 359 -27.63 0.60 1.37
C ASP A 359 -28.38 1.00 2.66
N GLU A 360 -29.63 0.51 2.84
CA GLU A 360 -30.40 0.75 4.06
C GLU A 360 -29.78 0.08 5.29
N GLU A 361 -29.21 -1.11 5.14
CA GLU A 361 -28.55 -1.83 6.22
C GLU A 361 -27.25 -1.16 6.61
N MET A 362 -26.41 -0.73 5.64
CA MET A 362 -25.20 0.04 5.89
C MET A 362 -25.51 1.35 6.61
N SER A 363 -26.50 2.11 6.13
CA SER A 363 -26.92 3.37 6.72
C SER A 363 -27.51 3.19 8.13
N THR A 364 -28.31 2.15 8.33
CA THR A 364 -28.86 1.84 9.66
C THR A 364 -27.77 1.45 10.65
N MET A 365 -26.79 0.66 10.22
CA MET A 365 -25.61 0.34 11.02
C MET A 365 -24.85 1.62 11.38
N ALA A 366 -24.58 2.49 10.42
CA ALA A 366 -23.87 3.75 10.61
C ALA A 366 -24.57 4.65 11.64
N ARG A 367 -25.90 4.81 11.55
CA ARG A 367 -26.68 5.59 12.53
C ARG A 367 -26.66 5.03 13.97
N CYS A 368 -26.25 3.78 14.16
CA CYS A 368 -26.06 3.19 15.48
C CYS A 368 -24.67 3.43 16.06
N LEU A 369 -23.68 3.78 15.22
CA LEU A 369 -22.31 4.08 15.62
C LEU A 369 -22.22 5.50 16.23
N PRO A 370 -21.23 5.77 17.09
CA PRO A 370 -20.91 7.12 17.49
C PRO A 370 -20.37 7.93 16.29
N ASP A 371 -20.40 9.25 16.36
CA ASP A 371 -19.91 10.10 15.28
C ASP A 371 -18.39 10.00 15.13
N GLU A 372 -17.68 9.82 16.25
CA GLU A 372 -16.24 9.53 16.27
C GLU A 372 -15.99 8.04 16.52
N LEU A 373 -15.33 7.39 15.56
CA LEU A 373 -15.01 5.95 15.58
C LEU A 373 -13.74 5.61 16.38
N GLY A 374 -13.30 6.48 17.27
CA GLY A 374 -12.12 6.32 18.10
C GLY A 374 -12.09 5.03 18.93
N ASN A 375 -11.31 5.02 20.02
CA ASN A 375 -11.23 3.89 20.94
C ASN A 375 -12.53 3.76 21.73
N MET A 376 -13.40 2.86 21.30
CA MET A 376 -14.66 2.59 21.99
C MET A 376 -14.46 1.70 23.21
N SER A 377 -15.00 2.14 24.36
CA SER A 377 -15.06 1.34 25.58
C SER A 377 -15.99 0.12 25.39
N PRO A 378 -15.87 -0.92 26.24
CA PRO A 378 -16.80 -2.05 26.21
C PRO A 378 -18.27 -1.64 26.38
N PHE A 379 -18.55 -0.60 27.21
CA PHE A 379 -19.92 -0.08 27.41
C PHE A 379 -20.45 0.61 26.15
N GLN A 380 -19.63 1.36 25.42
CA GLN A 380 -20.03 1.95 24.13
C GLN A 380 -20.36 0.87 23.11
N LYS A 381 -19.53 -0.19 23.01
CA LYS A 381 -19.77 -1.33 22.13
C LYS A 381 -21.07 -2.05 22.47
N LEU A 382 -21.36 -2.26 23.76
CA LEU A 382 -22.64 -2.81 24.23
C LEU A 382 -23.81 -1.90 23.85
N GLY A 383 -23.69 -0.59 24.05
CA GLY A 383 -24.68 0.40 23.66
C GLY A 383 -25.00 0.41 22.17
N ILE A 384 -23.98 0.23 21.31
CA ILE A 384 -24.16 0.05 19.86
C ILE A 384 -24.98 -1.21 19.57
N GLY A 385 -24.62 -2.33 20.20
CA GLY A 385 -25.37 -3.59 20.07
C GLY A 385 -26.84 -3.44 20.45
N LEU A 386 -27.14 -2.75 21.54
CA LEU A 386 -28.50 -2.45 21.98
C LEU A 386 -29.25 -1.53 21.00
N LYS A 387 -28.59 -0.48 20.46
CA LYS A 387 -29.20 0.38 19.43
C LYS A 387 -29.57 -0.37 18.17
N ILE A 388 -28.68 -1.28 17.73
CA ILE A 388 -28.93 -2.15 16.56
C ILE A 388 -30.10 -3.10 16.86
N LEU A 389 -30.14 -3.70 18.06
CA LEU A 389 -31.23 -4.60 18.48
C LEU A 389 -32.59 -3.91 18.43
N VAL A 390 -32.67 -2.67 18.87
CA VAL A 390 -33.92 -1.90 18.87
C VAL A 390 -34.33 -1.45 17.47
N ARG A 391 -33.36 -0.96 16.66
CA ARG A 391 -33.69 -0.40 15.33
C ARG A 391 -33.90 -1.44 14.24
N LYS A 392 -33.06 -2.46 14.19
CA LYS A 392 -33.14 -3.55 13.19
C LYS A 392 -32.49 -4.81 13.75
N PRO A 393 -33.24 -5.63 14.54
CA PRO A 393 -32.68 -6.83 15.17
C PRO A 393 -32.01 -7.80 14.19
N ALA A 394 -32.51 -7.84 12.95
CA ALA A 394 -31.94 -8.66 11.88
C ALA A 394 -30.49 -8.30 11.52
N LEU A 395 -30.00 -7.10 11.89
CA LEU A 395 -28.59 -6.70 11.71
C LEU A 395 -27.65 -7.25 12.80
N LEU A 396 -28.18 -7.76 13.93
CA LEU A 396 -27.36 -8.43 14.96
C LEU A 396 -26.92 -9.81 14.49
N THR A 397 -26.19 -9.84 13.41
CA THR A 397 -25.65 -11.05 12.81
C THR A 397 -24.13 -11.09 12.96
N LYS A 398 -23.54 -12.30 12.77
CA LYS A 398 -22.08 -12.46 12.66
C LYS A 398 -21.50 -11.59 11.54
N ARG A 399 -22.31 -11.23 10.54
CA ARG A 399 -21.96 -10.38 9.40
C ARG A 399 -21.61 -8.96 9.86
N VAL A 400 -22.53 -8.27 10.56
CA VAL A 400 -22.28 -6.91 11.07
C VAL A 400 -21.13 -6.86 12.07
N ILE A 401 -21.00 -7.88 12.93
CA ILE A 401 -19.83 -7.97 13.83
C ILE A 401 -18.53 -8.06 13.04
N SER A 402 -18.50 -8.83 11.95
CA SER A 402 -17.32 -8.93 11.08
C SER A 402 -16.97 -7.60 10.42
N VAL A 403 -17.99 -6.84 9.97
CA VAL A 403 -17.81 -5.48 9.42
C VAL A 403 -17.17 -4.57 10.46
N LEU A 404 -17.73 -4.49 11.66
CA LEU A 404 -17.21 -3.61 12.71
C LEU A 404 -15.78 -3.99 13.14
N LEU A 405 -15.45 -5.27 13.14
CA LEU A 405 -14.08 -5.72 13.42
C LEU A 405 -13.12 -5.33 12.31
N SER A 406 -13.53 -5.41 11.03
CA SER A 406 -12.66 -5.02 9.91
C SER A 406 -12.33 -3.53 9.94
N PHE A 407 -13.30 -2.67 10.23
CA PHE A 407 -13.03 -1.24 10.47
C PHE A 407 -12.06 -1.02 11.63
N GLY A 408 -12.19 -1.80 12.71
CA GLY A 408 -11.29 -1.73 13.86
C GLY A 408 -9.83 -2.10 13.51
N TYR A 409 -9.64 -3.05 12.62
CA TYR A 409 -8.31 -3.46 12.14
C TYR A 409 -7.75 -2.55 11.03
N SER A 410 -8.59 -1.74 10.38
CA SER A 410 -8.16 -0.80 9.33
C SER A 410 -7.71 0.56 9.87
N ARG A 411 -7.44 0.68 11.16
CA ARG A 411 -6.94 1.89 11.81
C ARG A 411 -5.43 2.01 11.71
N ALA A 412 -4.91 3.23 11.81
CA ALA A 412 -3.48 3.56 11.72
C ALA A 412 -2.60 2.71 12.66
N LYS A 413 -3.05 2.46 13.92
CA LYS A 413 -2.33 1.61 14.89
C LYS A 413 -2.14 0.16 14.44
N HIS A 414 -2.92 -0.29 13.49
CA HIS A 414 -2.87 -1.63 12.89
C HIS A 414 -2.35 -1.61 11.45
N PHE A 415 -1.68 -0.53 11.03
CA PHE A 415 -1.22 -0.32 9.65
C PHE A 415 -2.35 -0.19 8.62
N GLY A 416 -3.52 0.31 9.04
CA GLY A 416 -4.72 0.36 8.20
C GLY A 416 -4.79 1.54 7.23
N TRP A 417 -4.03 2.60 7.42
CA TRP A 417 -3.95 3.73 6.48
C TRP A 417 -2.64 4.50 6.61
#